data_c3793c52cd7f115fb7db8e53efc3272e
#
_entry.id   c3793c52cd7f115fb7db8e53efc3272e
#
_cell.length_a   1.000
_cell.length_b   1.000
_cell.length_c   1.000
_cell.angle_alpha   90.00
_cell.angle_beta   90.00
_cell.angle_gamma   90.00
#
_symmetry.space_group_name_H-M   'P 1'
#
loop_
_entity.id
_entity.type
_entity.pdbx_description
1 polymer ?
#
loop_
_entity_poly.entity_id
_entity_poly.type
_entity_poly.pdbx_seq_one_letter_code
_entity_poly.pdbx_strand_id
1 'polypeptide(L)'
;MNSQSGTRNYGPDKARDFAQQLVKEANASLESNRKMWLPPQNQTPVLPIYYQYVIATSTGYEADQGVYCHHNDEHYFFVSRGRNKNNYNRSVIRKYAVGSDSILNIFIMPHHPDSIQSSNYDVTSAGIALGASVKLSGIYETGKKPWQFKGLLNHEIGHVLGLRHTWSGNDGCEDTPNHPNCWNREKTAPCDTAASNNLMDYNANQHAWTPCQVGKIQMNMANLHSLSRKLLEENWCRLDESKTIEIQDSVVWNGSKDLQGHLVIAPGAVLRVRCRLSFPIGASLIVKAGGHLILDRARLHNACGDHWNGIMVESKGRHEGQITFRGDCSVEDTIW
;
A
#
# COMPACT_ATOMS: atom_id res chain seq x y z
N MET A 1 -19.58 -1.62 11.50
CA MET A 1 -20.39 -0.82 12.47
C MET A 1 -21.85 -1.15 12.31
N ASN A 2 -22.55 -1.35 13.40
CA ASN A 2 -23.98 -1.66 13.43
C ASN A 2 -24.72 -0.63 14.28
N SER A 3 -26.04 -0.45 14.06
CA SER A 3 -26.89 0.25 15.01
C SER A 3 -27.46 -0.72 16.04
N GLN A 4 -27.86 -0.24 17.22
CA GLN A 4 -28.48 -1.09 18.27
C GLN A 4 -29.86 -1.58 17.86
N SER A 5 -30.60 -0.75 17.13
CA SER A 5 -31.98 -1.01 16.68
C SER A 5 -32.10 -1.46 15.23
N GLY A 6 -30.97 -1.62 14.51
CA GLY A 6 -30.96 -1.83 13.06
C GLY A 6 -31.28 -3.26 12.64
N THR A 7 -32.19 -3.40 11.67
CA THR A 7 -32.54 -4.68 11.05
C THR A 7 -31.58 -5.17 10.01
N ARG A 8 -30.59 -4.31 9.61
CA ARG A 8 -29.60 -4.58 8.56
C ARG A 8 -28.18 -4.76 9.08
N ASN A 9 -28.03 -5.12 10.34
CA ASN A 9 -26.74 -5.35 10.95
C ASN A 9 -26.06 -6.63 10.42
N TYR A 10 -24.74 -6.60 10.33
CA TYR A 10 -23.95 -7.80 10.11
C TYR A 10 -23.64 -8.44 11.46
N GLY A 11 -24.00 -9.72 11.62
CA GLY A 11 -23.49 -10.54 12.72
C GLY A 11 -21.98 -10.83 12.53
N PRO A 12 -21.28 -11.25 13.60
CA PRO A 12 -19.83 -11.46 13.57
C PRO A 12 -19.36 -12.39 12.45
N ASP A 13 -19.99 -13.53 12.24
CA ASP A 13 -19.59 -14.49 11.22
C ASP A 13 -19.74 -13.92 9.80
N LYS A 14 -20.89 -13.32 9.51
CA LYS A 14 -21.12 -12.67 8.20
C LYS A 14 -20.17 -11.50 7.97
N ALA A 15 -19.84 -10.74 9.00
CA ALA A 15 -18.91 -9.63 8.92
C ALA A 15 -17.48 -10.15 8.63
N ARG A 16 -17.09 -11.22 9.30
CA ARG A 16 -15.78 -11.87 9.10
C ARG A 16 -15.64 -12.43 7.69
N ASP A 17 -16.61 -13.22 7.25
CA ASP A 17 -16.61 -13.79 5.89
C ASP A 17 -16.53 -12.68 4.84
N PHE A 18 -17.31 -11.62 5.01
CA PHE A 18 -17.30 -10.50 4.08
C PHE A 18 -15.94 -9.80 4.06
N ALA A 19 -15.35 -9.49 5.22
CA ALA A 19 -14.07 -8.81 5.33
C ALA A 19 -12.92 -9.64 4.74
N GLN A 20 -12.87 -10.93 5.06
CA GLN A 20 -11.86 -11.85 4.52
C GLN A 20 -11.94 -11.95 3.00
N GLN A 21 -13.15 -12.11 2.45
CA GLN A 21 -13.36 -12.13 1.01
C GLN A 21 -12.99 -10.78 0.36
N LEU A 22 -13.36 -9.66 0.97
CA LEU A 22 -13.04 -8.33 0.45
C LEU A 22 -11.52 -8.12 0.36
N VAL A 23 -10.78 -8.46 1.41
CA VAL A 23 -9.31 -8.36 1.42
C VAL A 23 -8.68 -9.30 0.39
N LYS A 24 -9.15 -10.53 0.29
CA LYS A 24 -8.70 -11.49 -0.74
C LYS A 24 -8.90 -10.94 -2.15
N GLU A 25 -10.07 -10.41 -2.45
CA GLU A 25 -10.39 -9.87 -3.77
C GLU A 25 -9.62 -8.58 -4.08
N ALA A 26 -9.38 -7.75 -3.06
CA ALA A 26 -8.55 -6.55 -3.21
C ALA A 26 -7.10 -6.91 -3.54
N ASN A 27 -6.52 -7.91 -2.86
CA ASN A 27 -5.18 -8.42 -3.16
C ASN A 27 -5.09 -9.03 -4.55
N ALA A 28 -6.06 -9.87 -4.95
CA ALA A 28 -6.11 -10.44 -6.30
C ALA A 28 -6.19 -9.35 -7.40
N SER A 29 -6.87 -8.24 -7.09
CA SER A 29 -6.91 -7.08 -7.99
C SER A 29 -5.57 -6.37 -8.09
N LEU A 30 -4.80 -6.25 -7.00
CA LEU A 30 -3.46 -5.68 -7.01
C LEU A 30 -2.49 -6.57 -7.79
N GLU A 31 -2.51 -7.88 -7.53
CA GLU A 31 -1.67 -8.88 -8.21
C GLU A 31 -1.90 -8.87 -9.73
N SER A 32 -3.14 -8.67 -10.15
CA SER A 32 -3.54 -8.58 -11.56
C SER A 32 -3.53 -7.16 -12.11
N ASN A 33 -2.57 -6.31 -11.72
CA ASN A 33 -2.43 -4.94 -12.24
C ASN A 33 -2.54 -4.90 -13.76
N ARG A 34 -3.23 -3.90 -14.31
CA ARG A 34 -3.53 -3.80 -15.73
C ARG A 34 -2.97 -2.53 -16.34
N LYS A 35 -2.87 -2.54 -17.67
CA LYS A 35 -2.44 -1.37 -18.44
C LYS A 35 -3.44 -0.24 -18.28
N MET A 36 -2.92 0.95 -18.01
CA MET A 36 -3.69 2.20 -18.00
C MET A 36 -4.29 2.46 -19.39
N TRP A 37 -5.57 2.87 -19.43
CA TRP A 37 -6.22 3.22 -20.71
C TRP A 37 -5.81 4.59 -21.24
N LEU A 38 -5.44 5.51 -20.36
CA LEU A 38 -5.08 6.88 -20.70
C LEU A 38 -3.57 7.17 -20.61
N PRO A 39 -3.04 7.99 -21.50
CA PRO A 39 -3.68 8.42 -22.74
C PRO A 39 -3.90 7.23 -23.70
N PRO A 40 -4.84 7.30 -24.65
CA PRO A 40 -5.02 6.24 -25.62
C PRO A 40 -3.70 5.88 -26.33
N GLN A 41 -3.46 4.59 -26.55
CA GLN A 41 -2.24 4.06 -27.19
C GLN A 41 -0.92 4.36 -26.42
N ASN A 42 -0.99 4.73 -25.11
CA ASN A 42 0.22 4.93 -24.32
C ASN A 42 1.12 3.69 -24.34
N GLN A 43 2.41 3.91 -24.09
CA GLN A 43 3.41 2.84 -23.98
C GLN A 43 3.83 2.60 -22.51
N THR A 44 3.03 3.06 -21.56
CA THR A 44 3.28 2.91 -20.13
C THR A 44 3.35 1.42 -19.77
N PRO A 45 4.45 0.94 -19.19
CA PRO A 45 4.57 -0.46 -18.80
C PRO A 45 3.65 -0.79 -17.63
N VAL A 46 3.28 -2.06 -17.50
CA VAL A 46 2.57 -2.59 -16.34
C VAL A 46 3.60 -3.14 -15.36
N LEU A 47 3.70 -2.55 -14.19
CA LEU A 47 4.58 -3.05 -13.14
C LEU A 47 3.83 -3.97 -12.18
N PRO A 48 4.48 -5.00 -11.64
CA PRO A 48 3.91 -5.81 -10.57
C PRO A 48 3.77 -4.98 -9.29
N ILE A 49 2.76 -5.30 -8.50
CA ILE A 49 2.52 -4.69 -7.20
C ILE A 49 3.11 -5.61 -6.13
N TYR A 50 4.10 -5.11 -5.39
CA TYR A 50 4.87 -5.90 -4.41
C TYR A 50 4.41 -5.72 -2.96
N TYR A 51 3.14 -5.41 -2.75
CA TYR A 51 2.54 -5.41 -1.42
C TYR A 51 1.16 -6.06 -1.47
N GLN A 52 0.73 -6.53 -0.32
CA GLN A 52 -0.59 -7.11 -0.10
C GLN A 52 -1.14 -6.67 1.24
N TYR A 53 -2.43 -6.79 1.42
CA TYR A 53 -3.10 -6.57 2.69
C TYR A 53 -3.16 -7.87 3.49
N VAL A 54 -2.87 -7.77 4.78
CA VAL A 54 -3.02 -8.85 5.74
C VAL A 54 -3.97 -8.38 6.83
N ILE A 55 -4.94 -9.22 7.21
CA ILE A 55 -5.83 -8.89 8.32
C ILE A 55 -5.03 -9.09 9.62
N ALA A 56 -4.80 -7.97 10.32
CA ALA A 56 -4.08 -7.99 11.59
C ALA A 56 -5.00 -8.44 12.72
N THR A 57 -4.50 -9.30 13.60
CA THR A 57 -5.14 -9.65 14.87
C THR A 57 -4.42 -8.94 16.00
N SER A 58 -5.17 -8.36 16.93
CA SER A 58 -4.59 -7.73 18.12
C SER A 58 -4.52 -8.73 19.27
N THR A 59 -3.44 -8.65 20.06
CA THR A 59 -3.29 -9.46 21.28
C THR A 59 -4.49 -9.27 22.21
N GLY A 60 -5.11 -10.35 22.64
CA GLY A 60 -6.32 -10.35 23.49
C GLY A 60 -7.64 -10.28 22.70
N TYR A 61 -7.60 -10.19 21.37
CA TYR A 61 -8.79 -10.16 20.48
C TYR A 61 -8.68 -11.18 19.34
N GLU A 62 -7.92 -12.24 19.53
CA GLU A 62 -7.64 -13.27 18.52
C GLU A 62 -8.92 -13.98 18.05
N ALA A 63 -9.92 -14.10 18.93
CA ALA A 63 -11.21 -14.69 18.60
C ALA A 63 -11.97 -13.92 17.51
N ASP A 64 -11.76 -12.60 17.40
CA ASP A 64 -12.37 -11.73 16.39
C ASP A 64 -11.67 -11.80 15.03
N GLN A 65 -10.50 -12.43 14.97
CA GLN A 65 -9.70 -12.57 13.73
C GLN A 65 -9.50 -11.24 12.99
N GLY A 66 -9.31 -10.14 13.72
CA GLY A 66 -9.14 -8.80 13.17
C GLY A 66 -10.42 -8.13 12.66
N VAL A 67 -11.59 -8.73 12.90
CA VAL A 67 -12.90 -8.19 12.47
C VAL A 67 -13.80 -7.94 13.66
N TYR A 68 -14.02 -6.69 13.99
CA TYR A 68 -14.74 -6.26 15.20
C TYR A 68 -16.14 -5.76 14.84
N CYS A 69 -17.17 -6.27 15.53
CA CYS A 69 -18.55 -5.84 15.38
C CYS A 69 -18.94 -4.88 16.52
N HIS A 70 -19.09 -3.61 16.21
CA HIS A 70 -19.51 -2.59 17.17
C HIS A 70 -20.95 -2.15 16.92
N HIS A 71 -21.72 -1.97 18.00
CA HIS A 71 -23.09 -1.44 17.99
C HIS A 71 -23.08 -0.05 18.62
N ASN A 72 -23.46 0.97 17.86
CA ASN A 72 -23.47 2.36 18.33
C ASN A 72 -24.37 3.23 17.49
N ASP A 73 -25.45 3.74 18.05
CA ASP A 73 -26.46 4.52 17.32
C ASP A 73 -26.00 5.95 16.98
N GLU A 74 -24.98 6.47 17.65
CA GLU A 74 -24.42 7.80 17.37
C GLU A 74 -23.41 7.79 16.22
N HIS A 75 -22.59 6.74 16.14
CA HIS A 75 -21.41 6.71 15.26
C HIS A 75 -21.44 5.61 14.20
N TYR A 76 -22.57 4.92 14.01
CA TYR A 76 -22.62 3.72 13.16
C TYR A 76 -22.63 4.01 11.66
N PHE A 77 -23.07 5.18 11.21
CA PHE A 77 -23.32 5.48 9.81
C PHE A 77 -22.22 6.31 9.13
N PHE A 78 -22.13 6.16 7.81
CA PHE A 78 -21.31 7.02 6.95
C PHE A 78 -22.14 7.50 5.76
N VAL A 79 -22.25 8.82 5.59
CA VAL A 79 -22.97 9.49 4.50
C VAL A 79 -22.01 10.45 3.82
N SER A 80 -21.73 10.22 2.53
CA SER A 80 -20.77 11.01 1.75
C SER A 80 -21.36 12.31 1.19
N ARG A 81 -22.65 12.36 0.93
CA ARG A 81 -23.33 13.50 0.28
C ARG A 81 -24.72 13.72 0.87
N GLY A 82 -25.23 14.96 0.73
CA GLY A 82 -26.59 15.32 1.11
C GLY A 82 -26.83 15.41 2.61
N ARG A 83 -28.07 15.11 3.03
CA ARG A 83 -28.50 15.15 4.44
C ARG A 83 -27.68 14.15 5.26
N ASN A 84 -27.29 14.54 6.48
CA ASN A 84 -26.47 13.76 7.40
C ASN A 84 -25.03 13.49 6.93
N LYS A 85 -24.52 14.25 5.95
CA LYS A 85 -23.13 14.14 5.48
C LYS A 85 -22.15 14.25 6.65
N ASN A 86 -21.27 13.24 6.80
CA ASN A 86 -20.32 13.15 7.90
C ASN A 86 -18.90 12.67 7.48
N ASN A 87 -18.48 13.03 6.26
CA ASN A 87 -17.21 12.58 5.66
C ASN A 87 -16.03 12.72 6.62
N TYR A 88 -15.83 13.90 7.18
CA TYR A 88 -14.66 14.23 8.00
C TYR A 88 -14.85 13.98 9.49
N ASN A 89 -16.02 13.43 9.90
CA ASN A 89 -16.22 13.06 11.29
C ASN A 89 -15.36 11.87 11.66
N ARG A 90 -14.47 12.06 12.64
CA ARG A 90 -13.51 11.06 13.14
C ARG A 90 -13.95 10.41 14.47
N SER A 91 -15.15 10.64 14.94
CA SER A 91 -15.58 10.12 16.25
C SER A 91 -15.55 8.59 16.31
N VAL A 92 -16.02 7.92 15.25
CA VAL A 92 -15.95 6.46 15.15
C VAL A 92 -14.50 5.95 15.19
N ILE A 93 -13.60 6.66 14.50
CA ILE A 93 -12.16 6.32 14.47
C ILE A 93 -11.57 6.46 15.87
N ARG A 94 -11.76 7.61 16.52
CA ARG A 94 -11.23 7.84 17.89
C ARG A 94 -11.74 6.83 18.91
N LYS A 95 -12.96 6.33 18.73
CA LYS A 95 -13.59 5.42 19.69
C LYS A 95 -13.24 3.95 19.46
N TYR A 96 -13.05 3.53 18.20
CA TYR A 96 -12.98 2.12 17.84
C TYR A 96 -11.75 1.71 17.03
N ALA A 97 -10.85 2.63 16.68
CA ALA A 97 -9.63 2.23 15.98
C ALA A 97 -8.70 1.42 16.88
N VAL A 98 -8.17 0.35 16.34
CA VAL A 98 -7.22 -0.54 17.01
C VAL A 98 -5.84 -0.30 16.41
N GLY A 99 -4.81 -0.14 17.25
CA GLY A 99 -3.44 0.03 16.77
C GLY A 99 -3.29 1.16 15.75
N SER A 100 -3.90 2.32 16.01
CA SER A 100 -4.02 3.43 15.05
C SER A 100 -2.71 3.97 14.49
N ASP A 101 -1.59 3.63 15.13
CA ASP A 101 -0.23 4.03 14.70
C ASP A 101 0.44 2.99 13.79
N SER A 102 -0.08 1.76 13.74
CA SER A 102 0.55 0.63 13.03
C SER A 102 -0.43 -0.25 12.26
N ILE A 103 -1.74 -0.06 12.43
CA ILE A 103 -2.77 -0.86 11.78
C ILE A 103 -3.70 0.07 10.97
N LEU A 104 -3.93 -0.27 9.72
CA LEU A 104 -4.94 0.36 8.90
C LEU A 104 -6.34 -0.11 9.34
N ASN A 105 -7.17 0.81 9.80
CA ASN A 105 -8.51 0.53 10.26
C ASN A 105 -9.54 0.77 9.15
N ILE A 106 -10.36 -0.22 8.82
CA ILE A 106 -11.41 -0.13 7.81
C ILE A 106 -12.77 -0.23 8.49
N PHE A 107 -13.53 0.87 8.46
CA PHE A 107 -14.87 0.96 9.02
C PHE A 107 -15.92 0.74 7.94
N ILE A 108 -16.56 -0.43 7.94
CA ILE A 108 -17.71 -0.71 7.09
C ILE A 108 -18.96 -0.22 7.83
N MET A 109 -19.70 0.71 7.24
CA MET A 109 -20.76 1.48 7.89
C MET A 109 -22.01 1.52 7.01
N PRO A 110 -23.23 1.40 7.57
CA PRO A 110 -24.44 1.66 6.80
C PRO A 110 -24.63 3.15 6.52
N HIS A 111 -25.53 3.48 5.61
CA HIS A 111 -26.03 4.83 5.45
C HIS A 111 -27.02 5.20 6.57
N HIS A 112 -27.21 6.51 6.80
CA HIS A 112 -28.23 6.97 7.76
C HIS A 112 -29.65 6.73 7.19
N PRO A 113 -30.61 6.20 7.98
CA PRO A 113 -31.96 5.90 7.50
C PRO A 113 -32.69 7.09 6.87
N ASP A 114 -32.59 8.28 7.49
CA ASP A 114 -33.19 9.49 6.93
C ASP A 114 -32.60 9.91 5.58
N SER A 115 -31.32 9.58 5.34
CA SER A 115 -30.70 9.84 4.05
C SER A 115 -31.26 8.90 2.98
N ILE A 116 -31.41 7.62 3.31
CA ILE A 116 -31.95 6.60 2.41
C ILE A 116 -33.41 6.92 2.00
N GLN A 117 -34.17 7.50 2.91
CA GLN A 117 -35.56 7.88 2.66
C GLN A 117 -35.70 9.19 1.86
N SER A 118 -34.66 9.93 1.68
CA SER A 118 -34.66 11.18 0.90
C SER A 118 -34.78 10.89 -0.60
N SER A 119 -35.72 11.55 -1.28
CA SER A 119 -35.94 11.39 -2.72
C SER A 119 -34.72 11.75 -3.60
N ASN A 120 -33.79 12.51 -3.04
CA ASN A 120 -32.58 12.99 -3.73
C ASN A 120 -31.32 12.23 -3.30
N TYR A 121 -31.45 11.12 -2.56
CA TYR A 121 -30.32 10.36 -2.06
C TYR A 121 -30.08 9.12 -2.92
N ASP A 122 -28.89 9.06 -3.50
CA ASP A 122 -28.42 7.88 -4.21
C ASP A 122 -27.65 6.96 -3.24
N VAL A 123 -28.19 5.76 -3.03
CA VAL A 123 -27.57 4.73 -2.18
C VAL A 123 -26.42 4.08 -2.95
N THR A 124 -25.35 4.85 -3.17
CA THR A 124 -24.15 4.35 -3.83
C THR A 124 -23.07 3.97 -2.83
N SER A 125 -22.16 3.11 -3.28
CA SER A 125 -20.96 2.82 -2.52
C SER A 125 -20.08 4.07 -2.47
N ALA A 126 -19.60 4.44 -1.30
CA ALA A 126 -18.69 5.56 -1.10
C ALA A 126 -17.62 5.21 -0.07
N GLY A 127 -16.44 5.82 -0.22
CA GLY A 127 -15.33 5.70 0.70
C GLY A 127 -14.73 7.05 1.06
N ILE A 128 -13.91 7.07 2.10
CA ILE A 128 -13.03 8.17 2.46
C ILE A 128 -11.86 7.67 3.31
N ALA A 129 -10.66 8.09 2.95
CA ALA A 129 -9.44 7.88 3.72
C ALA A 129 -9.21 9.03 4.71
N LEU A 130 -8.93 8.72 5.96
CA LEU A 130 -8.72 9.68 7.06
C LEU A 130 -7.51 9.29 7.92
N GLY A 131 -6.31 9.54 7.43
CA GLY A 131 -5.06 9.05 8.05
C GLY A 131 -4.93 7.54 7.88
N ALA A 132 -4.65 6.80 8.95
CA ALA A 132 -4.58 5.33 8.95
C ALA A 132 -5.97 4.67 9.04
N SER A 133 -7.01 5.32 8.57
CA SER A 133 -8.37 4.79 8.64
C SER A 133 -9.14 5.08 7.36
N VAL A 134 -10.00 4.13 6.99
CA VAL A 134 -10.90 4.21 5.85
C VAL A 134 -12.33 3.99 6.34
N LYS A 135 -13.28 4.80 5.89
CA LYS A 135 -14.71 4.54 6.06
C LYS A 135 -15.31 4.14 4.72
N LEU A 136 -16.10 3.07 4.70
CA LEU A 136 -16.81 2.58 3.51
C LEU A 136 -18.30 2.49 3.81
N SER A 137 -19.15 2.93 2.87
CA SER A 137 -20.61 2.78 2.93
C SER A 137 -21.18 2.15 1.66
N GLY A 138 -22.48 1.84 1.69
CA GLY A 138 -23.19 1.21 0.56
C GLY A 138 -23.11 -0.32 0.54
N ILE A 139 -22.39 -0.93 1.47
CA ILE A 139 -22.23 -2.39 1.54
C ILE A 139 -23.50 -3.04 2.11
N TYR A 140 -24.06 -2.45 3.15
CA TYR A 140 -25.27 -2.98 3.84
C TYR A 140 -26.53 -2.90 2.97
N GLU A 141 -26.67 -1.84 2.18
CA GLU A 141 -27.88 -1.49 1.46
C GLU A 141 -27.95 -2.11 0.07
N THR A 142 -26.80 -2.26 -0.59
CA THR A 142 -26.77 -2.65 -2.02
C THR A 142 -26.87 -4.15 -2.26
N GLY A 143 -26.64 -4.97 -1.23
CA GLY A 143 -26.59 -6.43 -1.36
C GLY A 143 -25.46 -6.96 -2.28
N LYS A 144 -24.55 -6.09 -2.66
CA LYS A 144 -23.40 -6.43 -3.49
C LYS A 144 -22.45 -7.39 -2.78
N LYS A 145 -21.73 -8.16 -3.57
CA LYS A 145 -20.72 -9.11 -3.10
C LYS A 145 -19.39 -8.42 -2.80
N PRO A 146 -18.51 -9.00 -1.95
CA PRO A 146 -17.22 -8.40 -1.60
C PRO A 146 -16.36 -7.98 -2.79
N TRP A 147 -16.29 -8.79 -3.84
CA TRP A 147 -15.50 -8.50 -5.03
C TRP A 147 -15.92 -7.20 -5.77
N GLN A 148 -17.14 -6.73 -5.58
CA GLN A 148 -17.64 -5.49 -6.19
C GLN A 148 -17.14 -4.23 -5.46
N PHE A 149 -16.56 -4.38 -4.27
CA PHE A 149 -15.99 -3.29 -3.47
C PHE A 149 -14.46 -3.24 -3.49
N LYS A 150 -13.80 -4.19 -4.15
CA LYS A 150 -12.33 -4.26 -4.20
C LYS A 150 -11.69 -3.01 -4.79
N GLY A 151 -12.28 -2.44 -5.86
CA GLY A 151 -11.79 -1.20 -6.46
C GLY A 151 -11.93 -0.03 -5.49
N LEU A 152 -13.08 0.12 -4.83
CA LEU A 152 -13.30 1.14 -3.82
C LEU A 152 -12.30 1.02 -2.65
N LEU A 153 -12.08 -0.20 -2.14
CA LEU A 153 -11.12 -0.43 -1.06
C LEU A 153 -9.69 -0.05 -1.50
N ASN A 154 -9.26 -0.52 -2.66
CA ASN A 154 -7.92 -0.20 -3.19
C ASN A 154 -7.76 1.31 -3.47
N HIS A 155 -8.81 2.00 -3.91
CA HIS A 155 -8.85 3.45 -4.08
C HIS A 155 -8.57 4.18 -2.76
N GLU A 156 -9.34 3.86 -1.72
CA GLU A 156 -9.20 4.53 -0.42
C GLU A 156 -7.85 4.20 0.25
N ILE A 157 -7.37 2.96 0.13
CA ILE A 157 -6.02 2.62 0.61
C ILE A 157 -4.95 3.34 -0.23
N GLY A 158 -5.16 3.54 -1.52
CA GLY A 158 -4.29 4.38 -2.35
C GLY A 158 -4.09 5.78 -1.77
N HIS A 159 -5.16 6.41 -1.25
CA HIS A 159 -5.06 7.68 -0.54
C HIS A 159 -4.26 7.57 0.77
N VAL A 160 -4.46 6.51 1.55
CA VAL A 160 -3.65 6.25 2.77
C VAL A 160 -2.17 6.09 2.41
N LEU A 161 -1.86 5.47 1.28
CA LEU A 161 -0.51 5.28 0.77
C LEU A 161 0.07 6.54 0.07
N GLY A 162 -0.68 7.67 0.07
CA GLY A 162 -0.21 8.98 -0.37
C GLY A 162 -0.52 9.33 -1.82
N LEU A 163 -1.38 8.59 -2.49
CA LEU A 163 -1.83 8.91 -3.84
C LEU A 163 -2.98 9.94 -3.84
N ARG A 164 -3.08 10.68 -4.93
CA ARG A 164 -4.16 11.64 -5.20
C ARG A 164 -4.99 11.18 -6.39
N HIS A 165 -6.18 11.76 -6.56
CA HIS A 165 -6.96 11.57 -7.76
C HIS A 165 -6.19 12.03 -9.00
N THR A 166 -6.31 11.31 -10.12
CA THR A 166 -5.57 11.60 -11.35
C THR A 166 -6.36 12.51 -12.29
N TRP A 167 -7.67 12.53 -12.20
CA TRP A 167 -8.56 13.23 -13.13
C TRP A 167 -8.53 14.76 -12.98
N SER A 168 -8.05 15.30 -11.89
CA SER A 168 -8.10 16.73 -11.59
C SER A 168 -6.82 17.21 -10.90
N GLY A 169 -6.21 18.25 -11.44
CA GLY A 169 -5.02 18.87 -10.86
C GLY A 169 -3.73 18.09 -11.12
N ASN A 170 -2.71 18.37 -10.33
CA ASN A 170 -1.43 17.67 -10.39
C ASN A 170 -1.35 16.63 -9.29
N ASP A 171 -1.46 15.35 -9.65
CA ASP A 171 -1.24 14.23 -8.74
C ASP A 171 0.26 13.91 -8.58
N GLY A 172 1.13 14.59 -9.35
CA GLY A 172 2.57 14.46 -9.39
C GLY A 172 3.05 13.25 -10.19
N CYS A 173 2.24 12.73 -11.11
CA CYS A 173 2.59 11.66 -12.03
C CYS A 173 2.36 12.11 -13.47
N GLU A 174 3.39 12.02 -14.30
CA GLU A 174 3.29 12.39 -15.73
C GLU A 174 2.56 11.32 -16.55
N ASP A 175 2.52 10.09 -16.05
CA ASP A 175 1.84 8.96 -16.71
C ASP A 175 0.34 8.88 -16.39
N THR A 176 -0.20 9.87 -15.67
CA THR A 176 -1.61 10.04 -15.34
C THR A 176 -2.11 11.40 -15.81
N PRO A 177 -2.45 11.56 -17.12
CA PRO A 177 -2.92 12.83 -17.64
C PRO A 177 -4.29 13.21 -17.07
N ASN A 178 -4.54 14.53 -16.93
CA ASN A 178 -5.86 15.03 -16.57
C ASN A 178 -6.92 14.58 -17.60
N HIS A 179 -8.10 14.28 -17.12
CA HIS A 179 -9.21 13.79 -17.95
C HIS A 179 -10.59 14.15 -17.32
N PRO A 180 -11.69 14.05 -18.07
CA PRO A 180 -13.01 14.49 -17.61
C PRO A 180 -13.67 13.59 -16.55
N ASN A 181 -12.96 12.60 -16.01
CA ASN A 181 -13.47 11.67 -14.97
C ASN A 181 -14.74 10.93 -15.40
N CYS A 182 -14.74 10.33 -16.57
CA CYS A 182 -15.84 9.54 -17.09
C CYS A 182 -16.04 8.25 -16.30
N TRP A 183 -17.27 7.94 -15.90
CA TRP A 183 -17.59 6.71 -15.18
C TRP A 183 -17.33 5.45 -16.03
N ASN A 184 -17.71 5.50 -17.30
CA ASN A 184 -17.51 4.43 -18.27
C ASN A 184 -17.18 5.00 -19.64
N ARG A 185 -16.75 4.14 -20.57
CA ARG A 185 -16.74 4.48 -22.00
C ARG A 185 -18.16 4.65 -22.51
N GLU A 186 -18.44 5.78 -23.08
CA GLU A 186 -19.71 6.13 -23.69
C GLU A 186 -19.53 6.24 -25.22
N LYS A 187 -20.65 6.36 -25.97
CA LYS A 187 -20.59 6.51 -27.43
C LYS A 187 -20.28 7.94 -27.86
N THR A 188 -20.35 8.89 -26.92
CA THR A 188 -20.21 10.33 -27.19
C THR A 188 -19.00 10.92 -26.48
N ALA A 189 -18.38 11.91 -27.16
CA ALA A 189 -17.26 12.65 -26.58
C ALA A 189 -17.69 13.40 -25.28
N PRO A 190 -16.78 13.54 -24.30
CA PRO A 190 -15.39 13.07 -24.32
C PRO A 190 -15.20 11.63 -23.82
N CYS A 191 -16.25 10.98 -23.34
CA CYS A 191 -16.13 9.71 -22.63
C CYS A 191 -15.97 8.48 -23.57
N ASP A 192 -16.09 8.67 -24.86
CA ASP A 192 -15.75 7.67 -25.87
C ASP A 192 -14.26 7.30 -25.88
N THR A 193 -13.39 8.28 -25.62
CA THR A 193 -11.94 8.14 -25.64
C THR A 193 -11.24 8.47 -24.32
N ALA A 194 -11.91 9.19 -23.42
CA ALA A 194 -11.30 9.71 -22.18
C ALA A 194 -11.71 8.97 -20.90
N ALA A 195 -12.29 7.77 -20.99
CA ALA A 195 -12.59 6.95 -19.83
C ALA A 195 -11.32 6.35 -19.26
N SER A 196 -11.15 6.48 -17.96
CA SER A 196 -10.02 5.92 -17.19
C SER A 196 -10.36 4.55 -16.62
N ASN A 197 -9.33 3.75 -16.35
CA ASN A 197 -9.39 2.55 -15.52
C ASN A 197 -8.44 2.63 -14.32
N ASN A 198 -7.93 3.83 -14.03
CA ASN A 198 -7.03 4.02 -12.91
C ASN A 198 -7.75 3.83 -11.59
N LEU A 199 -7.07 3.21 -10.62
CA LEU A 199 -7.61 2.99 -9.28
C LEU A 199 -7.86 4.30 -8.52
N MET A 200 -7.13 5.38 -8.82
CA MET A 200 -7.34 6.68 -8.17
C MET A 200 -8.41 7.55 -8.84
N ASP A 201 -9.20 6.99 -9.73
CA ASP A 201 -10.28 7.69 -10.41
C ASP A 201 -11.66 7.18 -10.02
N TYR A 202 -12.69 8.01 -10.26
CA TYR A 202 -14.08 7.61 -10.11
C TYR A 202 -14.55 6.96 -11.41
N ASN A 203 -14.34 5.65 -11.52
CA ASN A 203 -14.77 4.90 -12.70
C ASN A 203 -15.26 3.49 -12.33
N ALA A 204 -15.94 2.85 -13.25
CA ALA A 204 -16.47 1.49 -13.09
C ALA A 204 -15.41 0.39 -13.21
N ASN A 205 -14.19 0.73 -13.64
CA ASN A 205 -13.14 -0.22 -14.01
C ASN A 205 -11.83 0.00 -13.23
N GLN A 206 -11.93 0.31 -11.95
CA GLN A 206 -10.77 0.58 -11.07
C GLN A 206 -9.87 -0.65 -10.93
N HIS A 207 -8.83 -0.76 -11.77
CA HIS A 207 -7.92 -1.90 -11.78
C HIS A 207 -6.51 -1.63 -12.33
N ALA A 208 -6.14 -0.36 -12.53
CA ALA A 208 -4.81 -0.01 -13.03
C ALA A 208 -4.06 0.93 -12.08
N TRP A 209 -2.82 0.56 -11.77
CA TRP A 209 -1.79 1.41 -11.21
C TRP A 209 -0.74 1.72 -12.27
N THR A 210 -0.31 2.97 -12.36
CA THR A 210 0.81 3.35 -13.23
C THR A 210 2.17 3.18 -12.54
N PRO A 211 3.27 3.10 -13.30
CA PRO A 211 4.63 3.04 -12.73
C PRO A 211 4.94 4.17 -11.75
N CYS A 212 4.51 5.39 -12.06
CA CYS A 212 4.70 6.53 -11.15
C CYS A 212 3.94 6.35 -9.85
N GLN A 213 2.69 5.91 -9.88
CA GLN A 213 1.89 5.64 -8.68
C GLN A 213 2.52 4.52 -7.83
N VAL A 214 2.95 3.43 -8.45
CA VAL A 214 3.67 2.34 -7.77
C VAL A 214 4.95 2.87 -7.13
N GLY A 215 5.72 3.68 -7.86
CA GLY A 215 6.95 4.30 -7.34
C GLY A 215 6.70 5.21 -6.15
N LYS A 216 5.63 6.02 -6.16
CA LYS A 216 5.22 6.85 -5.01
C LYS A 216 4.83 6.03 -3.79
N ILE A 217 4.05 4.97 -3.97
CA ILE A 217 3.70 4.05 -2.88
C ILE A 217 4.96 3.47 -2.26
N GLN A 218 5.87 2.94 -3.08
CA GLN A 218 7.13 2.36 -2.60
C GLN A 218 8.03 3.39 -1.90
N MET A 219 8.11 4.60 -2.43
CA MET A 219 8.86 5.70 -1.80
C MET A 219 8.28 6.06 -0.42
N ASN A 220 6.96 6.13 -0.29
CA ASN A 220 6.30 6.37 0.98
C ASN A 220 6.51 5.22 1.97
N MET A 221 6.42 3.97 1.51
CA MET A 221 6.73 2.79 2.34
C MET A 221 8.18 2.73 2.79
N ALA A 222 9.12 3.23 1.98
CA ALA A 222 10.54 3.29 2.31
C ALA A 222 10.92 4.48 3.22
N ASN A 223 10.06 5.48 3.35
CA ASN A 223 10.29 6.63 4.21
C ASN A 223 9.96 6.28 5.67
N LEU A 224 10.97 6.22 6.53
CA LEU A 224 10.86 5.81 7.94
C LEU A 224 9.87 6.62 8.76
N HIS A 225 9.57 7.86 8.35
CA HIS A 225 8.67 8.78 9.06
C HIS A 225 7.27 8.83 8.47
N SER A 226 7.00 8.12 7.37
CA SER A 226 5.69 8.15 6.72
C SER A 226 4.67 7.28 7.45
N LEU A 227 3.39 7.64 7.26
CA LEU A 227 2.28 6.80 7.72
C LEU A 227 2.31 5.42 7.02
N SER A 228 2.58 5.39 5.73
CA SER A 228 2.63 4.15 4.95
C SER A 228 3.64 3.15 5.50
N ARG A 229 4.81 3.66 5.97
CA ARG A 229 5.83 2.81 6.60
C ARG A 229 5.34 2.14 7.89
N LYS A 230 4.63 2.90 8.71
CA LYS A 230 4.11 2.41 10.00
C LYS A 230 3.04 1.32 9.88
N LEU A 231 2.40 1.23 8.72
CA LEU A 231 1.35 0.25 8.42
C LEU A 231 1.90 -1.06 7.85
N LEU A 232 3.21 -1.16 7.63
CA LEU A 232 3.82 -2.38 7.12
C LEU A 232 4.08 -3.38 8.25
N GLU A 233 3.87 -4.65 7.96
CA GLU A 233 4.37 -5.73 8.81
C GLU A 233 5.90 -5.79 8.69
N GLU A 234 6.60 -5.76 9.81
CA GLU A 234 8.06 -5.64 9.86
C GLU A 234 8.76 -6.99 9.60
N ASN A 235 8.56 -7.56 8.42
CA ASN A 235 9.18 -8.81 8.01
C ASN A 235 10.67 -8.67 7.60
N TRP A 236 11.14 -7.44 7.39
CA TRP A 236 12.54 -7.13 7.08
C TRP A 236 13.47 -7.11 8.30
N CYS A 237 12.95 -7.31 9.50
CA CYS A 237 13.74 -7.41 10.72
C CYS A 237 14.30 -8.82 10.95
N ARG A 238 13.72 -9.83 10.34
CA ARG A 238 14.14 -11.22 10.45
C ARG A 238 14.89 -11.66 9.20
N LEU A 239 16.03 -12.32 9.42
CA LEU A 239 16.78 -12.91 8.32
C LEU A 239 16.00 -14.08 7.71
N ASP A 240 15.76 -13.98 6.43
CA ASP A 240 15.26 -15.06 5.57
C ASP A 240 16.32 -15.34 4.48
N GLU A 241 17.09 -16.40 4.68
CA GLU A 241 18.17 -16.78 3.74
C GLU A 241 17.66 -17.05 2.33
N SER A 242 16.41 -17.49 2.18
CA SER A 242 15.76 -17.71 0.88
C SER A 242 15.56 -16.41 0.08
N LYS A 243 15.65 -15.26 0.74
CA LYS A 243 15.57 -13.90 0.16
C LYS A 243 16.94 -13.27 -0.09
N THR A 244 18.01 -14.05 -0.05
CA THR A 244 19.33 -13.58 -0.42
C THR A 244 19.34 -13.06 -1.85
N ILE A 245 19.89 -11.86 -2.03
CA ILE A 245 20.03 -11.22 -3.33
C ILE A 245 21.47 -11.37 -3.79
N GLU A 246 21.69 -11.96 -4.97
CA GLU A 246 23.01 -12.03 -5.61
C GLU A 246 23.04 -11.10 -6.82
N ILE A 247 24.01 -10.17 -6.79
CA ILE A 247 24.28 -9.26 -7.89
C ILE A 247 25.30 -9.94 -8.80
N GLN A 248 24.93 -10.23 -10.02
CA GLN A 248 25.76 -10.95 -11.01
C GLN A 248 26.29 -10.02 -12.10
N ASP A 249 25.70 -8.83 -12.27
CA ASP A 249 26.05 -7.84 -13.28
C ASP A 249 26.32 -6.46 -12.67
N SER A 250 26.55 -5.45 -13.50
CA SER A 250 26.70 -4.07 -13.05
C SER A 250 25.33 -3.41 -12.85
N VAL A 251 25.00 -3.08 -11.61
CA VAL A 251 23.69 -2.54 -11.21
C VAL A 251 23.86 -1.26 -10.39
N VAL A 252 22.93 -0.32 -10.57
CA VAL A 252 22.84 0.90 -9.75
C VAL A 252 21.52 0.91 -8.97
N TRP A 253 21.58 1.03 -7.66
CA TRP A 253 20.43 1.18 -6.79
C TRP A 253 20.28 2.63 -6.35
N ASN A 254 19.21 3.28 -6.78
CA ASN A 254 18.87 4.66 -6.44
C ASN A 254 17.70 4.77 -5.43
N GLY A 255 16.90 3.73 -5.27
CA GLY A 255 15.73 3.69 -4.38
C GLY A 255 16.02 2.92 -3.10
N SER A 256 15.61 3.48 -1.95
CA SER A 256 15.75 2.83 -0.64
C SER A 256 15.15 1.43 -0.61
N LYS A 257 15.82 0.51 0.08
CA LYS A 257 15.39 -0.89 0.19
C LYS A 257 15.53 -1.37 1.63
N ASP A 258 14.57 -2.21 2.02
CA ASP A 258 14.65 -3.02 3.23
C ASP A 258 14.84 -4.47 2.78
N LEU A 259 16.04 -4.98 3.01
CA LEU A 259 16.40 -6.34 2.63
C LEU A 259 15.83 -7.32 3.65
N GLN A 260 15.55 -8.54 3.20
CA GLN A 260 15.08 -9.64 4.07
C GLN A 260 16.13 -10.75 4.20
N GLY A 261 17.12 -10.78 3.31
CA GLY A 261 18.21 -11.75 3.27
C GLY A 261 19.59 -11.11 3.20
N HIS A 262 20.59 -11.91 2.91
CA HIS A 262 21.93 -11.43 2.63
C HIS A 262 21.99 -10.71 1.28
N LEU A 263 23.01 -9.89 1.09
CA LEU A 263 23.34 -9.27 -0.19
C LEU A 263 24.73 -9.73 -0.63
N VAL A 264 24.83 -10.36 -1.79
CA VAL A 264 26.08 -10.93 -2.31
C VAL A 264 26.41 -10.24 -3.62
N ILE A 265 27.66 -9.80 -3.77
CA ILE A 265 28.18 -9.26 -5.02
C ILE A 265 29.14 -10.30 -5.60
N ALA A 266 28.77 -10.88 -6.73
CA ALA A 266 29.49 -11.95 -7.39
C ALA A 266 30.81 -11.46 -8.01
N PRO A 267 31.77 -12.36 -8.32
CA PRO A 267 32.97 -12.01 -9.06
C PRO A 267 32.65 -11.34 -10.39
N GLY A 268 33.29 -10.21 -10.67
CA GLY A 268 33.06 -9.42 -11.89
C GLY A 268 31.84 -8.49 -11.85
N ALA A 269 30.99 -8.63 -10.88
CA ALA A 269 29.81 -7.76 -10.70
C ALA A 269 30.17 -6.44 -10.00
N VAL A 270 29.43 -5.39 -10.31
CA VAL A 270 29.55 -4.06 -9.68
C VAL A 270 28.19 -3.61 -9.15
N LEU A 271 28.07 -3.42 -7.84
CA LEU A 271 26.89 -2.79 -7.24
C LEU A 271 27.23 -1.37 -6.82
N ARG A 272 26.54 -0.39 -7.40
CA ARG A 272 26.58 1.00 -6.93
C ARG A 272 25.31 1.34 -6.17
N VAL A 273 25.45 1.68 -4.89
CA VAL A 273 24.35 2.06 -4.00
C VAL A 273 24.36 3.57 -3.82
N ARG A 274 23.21 4.22 -4.08
CA ARG A 274 22.97 5.65 -3.91
C ARG A 274 21.79 5.97 -3.01
N CYS A 275 21.48 5.07 -2.10
CA CYS A 275 20.29 5.13 -1.30
C CYS A 275 20.51 4.53 0.10
N ARG A 276 19.46 4.54 0.89
CA ARG A 276 19.42 3.79 2.15
C ARG A 276 19.18 2.31 1.88
N LEU A 277 19.99 1.45 2.51
CA LEU A 277 19.74 0.01 2.61
C LEU A 277 19.60 -0.37 4.10
N SER A 278 18.54 -1.09 4.44
CA SER A 278 18.41 -1.74 5.74
C SER A 278 18.62 -3.23 5.60
N PHE A 279 19.37 -3.80 6.54
CA PHE A 279 19.66 -5.23 6.61
C PHE A 279 18.97 -5.83 7.83
N PRO A 280 18.37 -7.04 7.75
CA PRO A 280 17.83 -7.73 8.91
C PRO A 280 18.93 -8.13 9.90
N ILE A 281 18.51 -8.49 11.10
CA ILE A 281 19.39 -8.98 12.16
C ILE A 281 20.19 -10.18 11.65
N GLY A 282 21.51 -10.13 11.79
CA GLY A 282 22.42 -11.22 11.36
C GLY A 282 22.66 -11.34 9.86
N ALA A 283 22.10 -10.44 9.04
CA ALA A 283 22.42 -10.41 7.60
C ALA A 283 23.83 -9.88 7.35
N SER A 284 24.39 -10.25 6.22
CA SER A 284 25.70 -9.80 5.74
C SER A 284 25.60 -9.21 4.33
N LEU A 285 26.41 -8.21 4.03
CA LEU A 285 26.75 -7.80 2.67
C LEU A 285 28.10 -8.44 2.32
N ILE A 286 28.11 -9.35 1.37
CA ILE A 286 29.31 -10.13 0.99
C ILE A 286 29.82 -9.65 -0.37
N VAL A 287 31.04 -9.14 -0.40
CA VAL A 287 31.72 -8.77 -1.64
C VAL A 287 32.71 -9.88 -1.97
N LYS A 288 32.33 -10.74 -2.92
CA LYS A 288 33.17 -11.87 -3.33
C LYS A 288 34.44 -11.39 -4.01
N ALA A 289 35.49 -12.22 -4.01
CA ALA A 289 36.75 -11.93 -4.68
C ALA A 289 36.55 -11.55 -6.15
N GLY A 290 36.96 -10.33 -6.53
CA GLY A 290 36.70 -9.74 -7.85
C GLY A 290 35.37 -9.05 -8.03
N GLY A 291 34.48 -9.03 -7.01
CA GLY A 291 33.29 -8.20 -6.96
C GLY A 291 33.63 -6.77 -6.50
N HIS A 292 32.78 -5.80 -6.82
CA HIS A 292 32.98 -4.40 -6.44
C HIS A 292 31.72 -3.74 -5.90
N LEU A 293 31.78 -3.26 -4.67
CA LEU A 293 30.76 -2.42 -4.03
C LEU A 293 31.17 -0.95 -4.12
N ILE A 294 30.28 -0.10 -4.63
CA ILE A 294 30.45 1.36 -4.65
C ILE A 294 29.33 1.96 -3.81
N LEU A 295 29.66 2.53 -2.67
CA LEU A 295 28.76 3.34 -1.86
C LEU A 295 28.92 4.80 -2.27
N ASP A 296 27.87 5.42 -2.76
CA ASP A 296 27.83 6.80 -3.26
C ASP A 296 26.73 7.57 -2.54
N ARG A 297 27.07 8.27 -1.47
CA ARG A 297 26.13 8.94 -0.57
C ARG A 297 25.06 7.97 -0.05
N ALA A 298 25.51 6.79 0.35
CA ALA A 298 24.65 5.70 0.78
C ALA A 298 24.68 5.55 2.30
N ARG A 299 23.55 5.09 2.84
CA ARG A 299 23.42 4.69 4.23
C ARG A 299 23.08 3.21 4.32
N LEU A 300 23.91 2.43 5.00
CA LEU A 300 23.67 1.03 5.33
C LEU A 300 23.42 0.93 6.83
N HIS A 301 22.33 0.30 7.25
CA HIS A 301 21.94 0.24 8.64
C HIS A 301 20.98 -0.93 8.92
N ASN A 302 20.61 -1.12 10.21
CA ASN A 302 19.48 -1.95 10.60
C ASN A 302 18.30 -1.04 11.01
N ALA A 303 17.14 -1.17 10.35
CA ALA A 303 15.96 -0.34 10.63
C ALA A 303 15.15 -0.82 11.84
N CYS A 304 15.58 -1.88 12.53
CA CYS A 304 14.85 -2.56 13.60
C CYS A 304 15.43 -2.30 15.00
N GLY A 305 16.44 -1.43 15.10
CA GLY A 305 17.09 -1.11 16.37
C GLY A 305 17.99 -2.22 16.92
N ASP A 306 18.51 -3.06 16.04
CA ASP A 306 19.42 -4.17 16.37
C ASP A 306 20.66 -4.13 15.43
N HIS A 307 21.41 -5.22 15.31
CA HIS A 307 22.66 -5.27 14.59
C HIS A 307 22.60 -6.24 13.41
N TRP A 308 23.33 -5.92 12.36
CA TRP A 308 23.62 -6.80 11.24
C TRP A 308 25.14 -7.09 11.19
N ASN A 309 25.54 -8.11 10.43
CA ASN A 309 26.95 -8.57 10.43
C ASN A 309 27.93 -7.62 9.71
N GLY A 310 27.41 -6.58 9.03
CA GLY A 310 28.26 -5.65 8.30
C GLY A 310 28.68 -6.14 6.93
N ILE A 311 29.78 -5.56 6.41
CA ILE A 311 30.32 -5.85 5.08
C ILE A 311 31.48 -6.84 5.22
N MET A 312 31.36 -7.97 4.53
CA MET A 312 32.37 -9.00 4.44
C MET A 312 33.05 -8.95 3.06
N VAL A 313 34.37 -8.84 3.03
CA VAL A 313 35.16 -8.85 1.80
C VAL A 313 35.90 -10.18 1.71
N GLU A 314 35.65 -10.89 0.62
CA GLU A 314 36.31 -12.16 0.37
C GLU A 314 37.55 -12.00 -0.51
N SER A 315 38.56 -12.81 -0.24
CA SER A 315 39.80 -12.91 -1.03
C SER A 315 39.98 -14.33 -1.55
N LYS A 316 40.43 -14.45 -2.82
CA LYS A 316 40.76 -15.74 -3.44
C LYS A 316 42.00 -15.59 -4.30
N GLY A 317 43.11 -16.15 -3.83
CA GLY A 317 44.40 -16.02 -4.47
C GLY A 317 44.89 -14.57 -4.49
N ARG A 318 45.05 -14.00 -5.69
CA ARG A 318 45.44 -12.59 -5.88
C ARG A 318 44.26 -11.63 -6.06
N HIS A 319 43.05 -12.13 -6.05
CA HIS A 319 41.84 -11.34 -6.23
C HIS A 319 41.16 -11.12 -4.88
N GLU A 320 40.72 -9.89 -4.65
CA GLU A 320 39.99 -9.47 -3.48
C GLU A 320 38.72 -8.72 -3.91
N GLY A 321 37.67 -8.79 -3.10
CA GLY A 321 36.50 -7.92 -3.26
C GLY A 321 36.90 -6.47 -3.02
N GLN A 322 36.25 -5.54 -3.69
CA GLN A 322 36.59 -4.11 -3.60
C GLN A 322 35.44 -3.31 -3.05
N ILE A 323 35.74 -2.31 -2.20
CA ILE A 323 34.76 -1.32 -1.72
C ILE A 323 35.30 0.06 -2.05
N THR A 324 34.42 0.91 -2.62
CA THR A 324 34.72 2.32 -2.88
C THR A 324 33.65 3.18 -2.21
N PHE A 325 34.07 4.16 -1.43
CA PHE A 325 33.20 5.18 -0.83
C PHE A 325 33.26 6.48 -1.62
N ARG A 326 32.11 7.10 -1.89
CA ARG A 326 31.99 8.38 -2.61
C ARG A 326 30.98 9.28 -1.90
N GLY A 327 31.42 10.48 -1.51
CA GLY A 327 30.63 11.42 -0.72
C GLY A 327 30.34 10.89 0.70
N ASP A 328 29.34 11.49 1.35
CA ASP A 328 28.98 11.11 2.71
C ASP A 328 28.25 9.77 2.74
N CYS A 329 28.93 8.75 3.23
CA CYS A 329 28.38 7.41 3.39
C CYS A 329 28.43 7.02 4.87
N SER A 330 27.42 6.27 5.33
CA SER A 330 27.43 5.67 6.66
C SER A 330 27.16 4.16 6.59
N VAL A 331 27.86 3.43 7.48
CA VAL A 331 27.61 2.01 7.74
C VAL A 331 27.41 1.91 9.25
N GLU A 332 26.19 1.67 9.66
CA GLU A 332 25.73 1.75 11.05
C GLU A 332 25.21 0.39 11.52
N ASP A 333 25.06 0.23 12.84
CA ASP A 333 24.43 -0.93 13.47
C ASP A 333 25.07 -2.27 13.11
N THR A 334 26.40 -2.29 12.99
CA THR A 334 27.18 -3.52 12.69
C THR A 334 27.73 -4.16 13.98
N ILE A 335 27.83 -5.49 13.96
CA ILE A 335 28.62 -6.24 14.95
C ILE A 335 30.08 -6.19 14.51
N TRP A 336 30.95 -5.57 15.31
CA TRP A 336 32.41 -5.54 15.11
C TRP A 336 33.06 -6.60 15.94
#